data_8bbd0f5e23d66297f59532ab9878dcb2
#
_entry.id   8bbd0f5e23d66297f59532ab9878dcb2
#
_cell.length_a   1.000
_cell.length_b   1.000
_cell.length_c   1.000
_cell.angle_alpha   90.00
_cell.angle_beta   90.00
_cell.angle_gamma   90.00
#
_symmetry.space_group_name_H-M   'P 1'
#
loop_
_entity.id
_entity.type
_entity.pdbx_description
1 polymer ?
#
loop_
_entity_poly.entity_id
_entity_poly.type
_entity_poly.pdbx_seq_one_letter_code
_entity_poly.pdbx_strand_id
1 'polypeptide(L)'
;QFSLGVMYDNGQGVSQDYQKAFKWISLPAEKGDAKAQFFLGCMYEDGQGVSQDYTEAIKWYTLAAEQGESMAQSNLGHLYANEQTDKLDYIQAHKWFNITGAKEKEKIEQFMSPNQISEAQKLARTWINEHKDN
;
A
#
# COMPACT_ATOMS: atom_id res chain seq x y z
N GLN A 1 -14.31 3.27 16.02
CA GLN A 1 -14.03 1.91 15.50
C GLN A 1 -12.63 1.81 14.96
N PHE A 2 -12.21 2.78 14.16
CA PHE A 2 -10.85 2.76 13.62
C PHE A 2 -9.80 2.79 14.73
N SER A 3 -9.98 3.68 15.71
CA SER A 3 -9.02 3.79 16.81
C SER A 3 -8.91 2.51 17.61
N LEU A 4 -10.04 1.85 17.86
CA LEU A 4 -10.03 0.58 18.58
C LEU A 4 -9.32 -0.51 17.76
N GLY A 5 -9.55 -0.53 16.45
CA GLY A 5 -8.85 -1.46 15.57
C GLY A 5 -7.36 -1.27 15.61
N VAL A 6 -6.90 -0.02 15.59
CA VAL A 6 -5.48 0.30 15.66
C VAL A 6 -4.88 -0.14 17.00
N MET A 7 -5.62 0.03 18.08
CA MET A 7 -5.15 -0.43 19.39
C MET A 7 -4.93 -1.95 19.41
N TYR A 8 -5.85 -2.69 18.82
CA TYR A 8 -5.67 -4.14 18.74
C TYR A 8 -4.54 -4.53 17.81
N ASP A 9 -4.34 -3.77 16.74
CA ASP A 9 -3.25 -4.04 15.80
C ASP A 9 -1.90 -3.76 16.43
N ASN A 10 -1.78 -2.68 17.17
CA ASN A 10 -0.57 -2.38 17.92
C ASN A 10 -0.35 -3.38 19.06
N GLY A 11 -1.23 -4.21 19.22
CA GLY A 11 -1.32 -5.30 19.95
C GLY A 11 -0.56 -5.65 21.05
N GLN A 12 -0.62 -5.78 21.49
CA GLN A 12 -0.09 -6.32 22.63
C GLN A 12 0.19 -7.78 22.37
N GLY A 13 0.36 -8.13 21.12
CA GLY A 13 1.12 -9.28 20.74
C GLY A 13 0.45 -10.63 20.74
N VAL A 14 -0.84 -10.72 20.79
CA VAL A 14 -1.47 -12.03 20.71
C VAL A 14 -2.36 -12.12 19.48
N SER A 15 -2.42 -13.30 18.86
CA SER A 15 -3.14 -13.48 17.61
C SER A 15 -4.63 -13.21 17.73
N GLN A 16 -5.21 -13.42 18.92
CA GLN A 16 -6.62 -13.08 19.15
C GLN A 16 -6.88 -11.58 18.94
N ASP A 17 -5.93 -10.75 19.36
CA ASP A 17 -6.05 -9.32 19.25
C ASP A 17 -5.99 -8.89 17.79
N TYR A 18 -5.17 -9.56 16.98
CA TYR A 18 -5.11 -9.29 15.56
C TYR A 18 -6.41 -9.67 14.86
N GLN A 19 -7.06 -10.76 15.28
CA GLN A 19 -8.36 -11.13 14.72
C GLN A 19 -9.42 -10.10 15.06
N LYS A 20 -9.39 -9.59 16.29
CA LYS A 20 -10.31 -8.52 16.69
C LYS A 20 -10.01 -7.24 15.94
N ALA A 21 -8.73 -6.90 15.78
CA ALA A 21 -8.32 -5.73 15.02
C ALA A 21 -8.82 -5.81 13.59
N PHE A 22 -8.66 -6.96 12.95
CA PHE A 22 -9.15 -7.17 11.59
C PHE A 22 -10.64 -6.90 11.51
N LYS A 23 -11.41 -7.42 12.46
CA LYS A 23 -12.84 -7.24 12.48
C LYS A 23 -13.23 -5.77 12.60
N TRP A 24 -12.57 -5.04 13.51
CA TRP A 24 -12.88 -3.63 13.74
C TRP A 24 -12.45 -2.72 12.61
N ILE A 25 -11.35 -3.06 11.94
CA ILE A 25 -10.81 -2.25 10.86
C ILE A 25 -11.56 -2.50 9.54
N SER A 26 -12.08 -3.72 9.35
CA SER A 26 -12.73 -4.08 8.09
C SER A 26 -13.92 -3.20 7.76
N LEU A 27 -14.73 -2.87 8.75
CA LEU A 27 -15.94 -2.09 8.50
C LEU A 27 -15.63 -0.67 8.02
N PRO A 28 -14.81 0.12 8.72
CA PRO A 28 -14.46 1.44 8.18
C PRO A 28 -13.70 1.37 6.86
N ALA A 29 -12.87 0.34 6.65
CA ALA A 29 -12.16 0.17 5.39
C ALA A 29 -13.13 -0.04 4.23
N GLU A 30 -14.14 -0.87 4.42
CA GLU A 30 -15.18 -1.12 3.42
C GLU A 30 -16.01 0.13 3.13
N LYS A 31 -16.07 1.04 4.11
CA LYS A 31 -16.79 2.31 3.94
C LYS A 31 -15.93 3.41 3.34
N GLY A 32 -14.69 3.12 2.99
CA GLY A 32 -13.85 4.06 2.28
C GLY A 32 -12.81 4.79 3.11
N ASP A 33 -12.64 4.45 4.38
CA ASP A 33 -11.66 5.12 5.24
C ASP A 33 -10.25 4.71 4.81
N ALA A 34 -9.46 5.70 4.36
CA ALA A 34 -8.14 5.44 3.80
C ALA A 34 -7.16 4.84 4.81
N LYS A 35 -7.17 5.33 6.04
CA LYS A 35 -6.26 4.77 7.05
C LYS A 35 -6.64 3.35 7.43
N ALA A 36 -7.94 3.07 7.52
CA ALA A 36 -8.40 1.71 7.77
C ALA A 36 -8.00 0.78 6.62
N GLN A 37 -8.13 1.25 5.40
CA GLN A 37 -7.70 0.49 4.23
C GLN A 37 -6.19 0.21 4.28
N PHE A 38 -5.40 1.20 4.66
CA PHE A 38 -3.97 1.02 4.82
C PHE A 38 -3.66 -0.08 5.84
N PHE A 39 -4.27 0.00 7.02
CA PHE A 39 -4.02 -1.00 8.06
C PHE A 39 -4.51 -2.39 7.64
N LEU A 40 -5.62 -2.45 6.93
CA LEU A 40 -6.12 -3.73 6.42
C LEU A 40 -5.11 -4.33 5.43
N GLY A 41 -4.54 -3.50 4.57
CA GLY A 41 -3.48 -3.92 3.67
C GLY A 41 -2.27 -4.48 4.42
N CYS A 42 -1.87 -3.82 5.51
CA CYS A 42 -0.76 -4.30 6.33
C CYS A 42 -1.05 -5.67 6.94
N MET A 43 -2.28 -5.87 7.39
CA MET A 43 -2.65 -7.15 8.00
C MET A 43 -2.59 -8.28 6.98
N TYR A 44 -3.04 -8.03 5.77
CA TYR A 44 -2.94 -9.03 4.70
C TYR A 44 -1.49 -9.26 4.29
N GLU A 45 -0.68 -8.21 4.23
CA GLU A 45 0.73 -8.36 3.87
C GLU A 45 1.48 -9.19 4.90
N ASP A 46 1.22 -8.96 6.18
CA ASP A 46 1.95 -9.60 7.27
C ASP A 46 1.28 -10.89 7.76
N GLY A 47 0.04 -11.15 7.35
CA GLY A 47 -0.69 -12.32 7.82
C GLY A 47 -1.11 -12.21 9.28
N GLN A 48 -1.53 -11.05 9.70
CA GLN A 48 -1.93 -10.81 11.09
C GLN A 48 -3.44 -10.74 11.19
N GLY A 49 -4.04 -11.68 11.92
CA GLY A 49 -5.48 -11.78 12.07
C GLY A 49 -6.19 -12.35 10.85
N VAL A 50 -5.47 -12.63 9.80
CA VAL A 50 -5.97 -13.15 8.54
C VAL A 50 -4.79 -13.82 7.82
N SER A 51 -5.05 -14.74 6.93
CA SER A 51 -3.98 -15.39 6.16
C SER A 51 -3.29 -14.37 5.26
N GLN A 52 -1.95 -14.47 5.20
CA GLN A 52 -1.17 -13.60 4.34
C GLN A 52 -1.65 -13.71 2.89
N ASP A 53 -1.84 -12.56 2.25
CA ASP A 53 -2.33 -12.51 0.88
C ASP A 53 -1.88 -11.20 0.23
N TYR A 54 -0.86 -11.28 -0.62
CA TYR A 54 -0.34 -10.08 -1.27
C TYR A 54 -1.33 -9.47 -2.25
N THR A 55 -2.18 -10.27 -2.87
CA THR A 55 -3.22 -9.75 -3.77
C THR A 55 -4.20 -8.86 -3.01
N GLU A 56 -4.65 -9.31 -1.84
CA GLU A 56 -5.52 -8.50 -0.99
C GLU A 56 -4.79 -7.28 -0.45
N ALA A 57 -3.53 -7.44 -0.06
CA ALA A 57 -2.76 -6.31 0.43
C ALA A 57 -2.66 -5.21 -0.63
N ILE A 58 -2.35 -5.58 -1.86
CA ILE A 58 -2.26 -4.62 -2.96
C ILE A 58 -3.60 -3.94 -3.19
N LYS A 59 -4.69 -4.69 -3.14
CA LYS A 59 -6.04 -4.14 -3.31
C LYS A 59 -6.31 -3.04 -2.29
N TRP A 60 -6.09 -3.33 -1.01
CA TRP A 60 -6.40 -2.37 0.05
C TRP A 60 -5.44 -1.19 0.06
N TYR A 61 -4.14 -1.45 -0.17
CA TYR A 61 -3.17 -0.37 -0.31
C TYR A 61 -3.52 0.54 -1.49
N THR A 62 -3.95 -0.04 -2.61
CA THR A 62 -4.30 0.76 -3.78
C THR A 62 -5.48 1.69 -3.49
N LEU A 63 -6.51 1.18 -2.82
CA LEU A 63 -7.65 2.01 -2.45
C LEU A 63 -7.23 3.19 -1.57
N ALA A 64 -6.38 2.93 -0.57
CA ALA A 64 -5.89 3.98 0.31
C ALA A 64 -4.96 4.94 -0.43
N ALA A 65 -4.07 4.41 -1.25
CA ALA A 65 -3.10 5.21 -2.00
C ALA A 65 -3.79 6.15 -2.98
N GLU A 66 -4.87 5.69 -3.61
CA GLU A 66 -5.63 6.54 -4.53
C GLU A 66 -6.33 7.70 -3.82
N GLN A 67 -6.54 7.58 -2.52
CA GLN A 67 -7.08 8.67 -1.72
C GLN A 67 -5.99 9.61 -1.20
N GLY A 68 -4.73 9.34 -1.52
CA GLY A 68 -3.61 10.18 -1.08
C GLY A 68 -2.97 9.74 0.22
N GLU A 69 -3.30 8.55 0.72
CA GLU A 69 -2.67 8.05 1.96
C GLU A 69 -1.21 7.70 1.67
N SER A 70 -0.29 8.51 2.19
CA SER A 70 1.12 8.44 1.81
C SER A 70 1.79 7.15 2.28
N MET A 71 1.41 6.64 3.43
CA MET A 71 1.99 5.39 3.93
C MET A 71 1.57 4.21 3.05
N ALA A 72 0.32 4.23 2.56
CA ALA A 72 -0.15 3.21 1.63
C ALA A 72 0.60 3.29 0.31
N GLN A 73 0.84 4.51 -0.18
CA GLN A 73 1.60 4.70 -1.42
C GLN A 73 3.01 4.14 -1.30
N SER A 74 3.67 4.40 -0.17
CA SER A 74 5.01 3.91 0.09
C SER A 74 5.03 2.39 0.19
N ASN A 75 4.12 1.82 0.95
CA ASN A 75 4.05 0.37 1.12
C ASN A 75 3.71 -0.33 -0.19
N LEU A 76 2.84 0.27 -0.99
CA LEU A 76 2.49 -0.26 -2.30
C LEU A 76 3.70 -0.28 -3.22
N GLY A 77 4.49 0.80 -3.21
CA GLY A 77 5.72 0.85 -3.98
C GLY A 77 6.69 -0.24 -3.58
N HIS A 78 6.89 -0.42 -2.28
CA HIS A 78 7.78 -1.47 -1.78
C HIS A 78 7.28 -2.87 -2.14
N LEU A 79 5.97 -3.07 -2.07
CA LEU A 79 5.39 -4.37 -2.39
C LEU A 79 5.59 -4.71 -3.87
N TYR A 80 5.38 -3.74 -4.75
CA TYR A 80 5.62 -3.94 -6.17
C TYR A 80 7.12 -4.10 -6.51
N ALA A 81 8.01 -3.60 -5.67
CA ALA A 81 9.46 -3.73 -5.87
C ALA A 81 10.05 -5.00 -5.24
N ASN A 82 9.22 -5.80 -4.58
CA ASN A 82 9.71 -6.98 -3.87
C ASN A 82 9.94 -8.14 -4.83
N GLU A 83 11.20 -8.49 -5.02
CA GLU A 83 11.58 -9.54 -5.96
C GLU A 83 11.19 -10.94 -5.50
N GLN A 84 10.81 -11.08 -4.23
CA GLN A 84 10.47 -12.38 -3.67
C GLN A 84 9.00 -12.73 -3.79
N THR A 85 8.21 -11.83 -4.39
CA THR A 85 6.78 -12.09 -4.62
C THR A 85 6.52 -12.21 -6.11
N ASP A 86 5.37 -12.82 -6.45
CA ASP A 86 4.93 -12.88 -7.84
C ASP A 86 4.24 -11.59 -8.29
N LYS A 87 4.27 -10.55 -7.43
CA LYS A 87 3.65 -9.26 -7.72
C LYS A 87 4.63 -8.21 -8.23
N LEU A 88 5.88 -8.60 -8.46
CA LEU A 88 6.94 -7.68 -8.89
C LEU A 88 6.51 -6.87 -10.11
N ASP A 89 6.59 -5.55 -10.01
CA ASP A 89 6.25 -4.65 -11.10
C ASP A 89 7.00 -3.33 -10.88
N TYR A 90 8.15 -3.20 -11.54
CA TYR A 90 8.99 -2.02 -11.34
C TYR A 90 8.34 -0.73 -11.86
N ILE A 91 7.50 -0.82 -12.89
CA ILE A 91 6.81 0.36 -13.40
C ILE A 91 5.86 0.90 -12.34
N GLN A 92 5.06 0.05 -11.71
CA GLN A 92 4.16 0.46 -10.66
C GLN A 92 4.92 0.93 -9.42
N ALA A 93 5.99 0.23 -9.05
CA ALA A 93 6.80 0.64 -7.92
C ALA A 93 7.39 2.03 -8.14
N HIS A 94 7.95 2.27 -9.32
CA HIS A 94 8.56 3.56 -9.66
C HIS A 94 7.51 4.67 -9.66
N LYS A 95 6.32 4.38 -10.20
CA LYS A 95 5.21 5.33 -10.19
C LYS A 95 4.92 5.82 -8.77
N TRP A 96 4.71 4.88 -7.86
CA TRP A 96 4.34 5.25 -6.49
C TRP A 96 5.50 5.91 -5.74
N PHE A 97 6.73 5.44 -5.94
CA PHE A 97 7.89 6.10 -5.34
C PHE A 97 8.05 7.52 -5.87
N ASN A 98 7.75 7.74 -7.15
CA ASN A 98 7.81 9.08 -7.73
C ASN A 98 6.76 10.00 -7.10
N ILE A 99 5.55 9.49 -6.91
CA ILE A 99 4.46 10.25 -6.29
C ILE A 99 4.82 10.64 -4.85
N THR A 100 5.44 9.75 -4.09
CA THR A 100 5.83 10.03 -2.72
C THR A 100 7.12 10.84 -2.61
N GLY A 101 7.90 10.94 -3.69
CA GLY A 101 9.20 11.58 -3.66
C GLY A 101 10.30 10.72 -3.07
N ALA A 102 10.10 9.42 -3.01
CA ALA A 102 11.04 8.51 -2.38
C ALA A 102 12.28 8.28 -3.24
N LYS A 103 13.43 8.18 -2.59
CA LYS A 103 14.69 7.92 -3.28
C LYS A 103 14.80 6.50 -3.81
N GLU A 104 13.96 5.62 -3.34
CA GLU A 104 13.94 4.22 -3.80
C GLU A 104 13.70 4.10 -5.29
N LYS A 105 13.04 5.09 -5.91
CA LYS A 105 12.83 5.05 -7.35
C LYS A 105 14.15 4.97 -8.11
N GLU A 106 15.19 5.64 -7.62
CA GLU A 106 16.49 5.66 -8.28
C GLU A 106 17.15 4.29 -8.19
N LYS A 107 16.94 3.60 -7.08
CA LYS A 107 17.54 2.27 -6.88
C LYS A 107 16.97 1.25 -7.84
N ILE A 108 15.67 1.32 -8.13
CA ILE A 108 15.06 0.33 -9.00
C ILE A 108 15.23 0.65 -10.49
N GLU A 109 15.65 1.89 -10.82
CA GLU A 109 15.89 2.25 -12.23
C GLU A 109 16.96 1.39 -12.85
N GLN A 110 17.89 0.86 -12.07
CA GLN A 110 18.93 -0.04 -12.61
C GLN A 110 18.34 -1.32 -13.22
N PHE A 111 17.12 -1.67 -12.83
CA PHE A 111 16.43 -2.87 -13.33
C PHE A 111 15.40 -2.53 -14.41
N MET A 112 15.33 -1.28 -14.86
CA MET A 112 14.31 -0.80 -15.78
C MET A 112 14.94 -0.29 -17.06
N SER A 113 14.24 -0.49 -18.17
CA SER A 113 14.66 0.12 -19.43
C SER A 113 14.29 1.62 -19.42
N PRO A 114 14.94 2.43 -20.28
CA PRO A 114 14.55 3.83 -20.42
C PRO A 114 13.06 4.02 -20.74
N ASN A 115 12.49 3.13 -21.55
CA ASN A 115 11.06 3.21 -21.88
C ASN A 115 10.19 2.93 -20.67
N GLN A 116 10.59 1.97 -19.82
CA GLN A 116 9.86 1.66 -18.59
C GLN A 116 9.91 2.83 -17.63
N ILE A 117 11.07 3.46 -17.47
CA ILE A 117 11.22 4.64 -16.61
C ILE A 117 10.34 5.76 -17.11
N SER A 118 10.34 6.01 -18.41
CA SER A 118 9.52 7.05 -19.02
C SER A 118 8.03 6.79 -18.78
N GLU A 119 7.60 5.54 -18.95
CA GLU A 119 6.21 5.17 -18.70
C GLU A 119 5.81 5.39 -17.25
N ALA A 120 6.67 4.98 -16.32
CA ALA A 120 6.40 5.16 -14.89
C ALA A 120 6.29 6.64 -14.53
N GLN A 121 7.18 7.46 -15.09
CA GLN A 121 7.14 8.90 -14.87
C GLN A 121 5.85 9.52 -15.41
N LYS A 122 5.41 9.06 -16.57
CA LYS A 122 4.16 9.55 -17.18
C LYS A 122 2.96 9.17 -16.30
N LEU A 123 2.93 7.94 -15.82
CA LEU A 123 1.86 7.49 -14.92
C LEU A 123 1.81 8.32 -13.65
N ALA A 124 2.98 8.62 -13.08
CA ALA A 124 3.04 9.43 -11.86
C ALA A 124 2.53 10.84 -12.11
N ARG A 125 2.95 11.47 -13.23
CA ARG A 125 2.48 12.82 -13.55
C ARG A 125 0.97 12.85 -13.77
N THR A 126 0.43 11.83 -14.43
CA THR A 126 -1.00 11.75 -14.67
C THR A 126 -1.74 11.65 -13.34
N TRP A 127 -1.27 10.79 -12.45
CA TRP A 127 -1.89 10.62 -11.14
C TRP A 127 -1.86 11.93 -10.35
N ILE A 128 -0.70 12.59 -10.31
CA ILE A 128 -0.54 13.84 -9.58
C ILE A 128 -1.50 14.91 -10.13
N ASN A 129 -1.58 15.01 -11.45
CA ASN A 129 -2.47 15.98 -12.07
C ASN A 129 -3.94 15.72 -11.76
N GLU A 130 -4.33 14.45 -11.69
CA GLU A 130 -5.70 14.08 -11.39
C GLU A 130 -6.08 14.33 -9.93
N HIS A 131 -5.10 14.38 -9.03
CA HIS A 131 -5.33 14.47 -7.60
C HIS A 131 -4.89 15.78 -6.97
N LYS A 132 -4.36 16.73 -7.76
CA LYS A 132 -3.77 17.93 -7.18
C LYS A 132 -4.78 18.89 -6.57
N ASP A 133 -6.05 18.74 -6.89
CA ASP A 133 -7.11 19.57 -6.34
C ASP A 133 -7.84 18.90 -5.17
N ASN A 134 -7.34 17.79 -4.71
CA ASN A 134 -7.96 17.04 -3.60
C ASN A 134 -7.37 17.41 -2.26
#